data_93640d23330d16b6e9588a55b7181e67
#
_entry.id   93640d23330d16b6e9588a55b7181e67
#
_cell.length_a   1.000
_cell.length_b   1.000
_cell.length_c   1.000
_cell.angle_alpha   90.00
_cell.angle_beta   90.00
_cell.angle_gamma   90.00
#
_symmetry.space_group_name_H-M   'P 1'
#
loop_
_entity.id
_entity.type
_entity.pdbx_description
1 polymer ?
#
loop_
_entity_poly.entity_id
_entity_poly.type
_entity_poly.pdbx_seq_one_letter_code
_entity_poly.pdbx_strand_id
1 'polypeptide(L)'
;MAFPGTGRIWMNGTLVDWKDATIHIASHVIHYGSGVFEGARCYATPKGSACFRLDAHMRRLQQSAKIYRMEYPLDLAGWQDAVLDTIRANEMKSCYIRPILYRGYESLGVNPFTCPVDAAIMLWDWGAYLGKEALEEGCDVQIASWSRMAPNTLPAMAKSTANYANSALIKMAAIIDGYSEGIALDVSGNVSEGSGQNIFLVRDRVIHTPTIGSSILGGITRDCIITLARDLGYTVSETVVPREALYIADEVFVVGTAAEVTPIRSIDKIKIGSGRRGPITEALQRAFFDVINGDVPDRHGWLTYVYADEAPMRKERGAVGAARG
;
A
#
# COMPACT_ATOMS: atom_id res chain seq x y z
N MET A 1 -16.05 -6.02 -6.95
CA MET A 1 -16.62 -5.88 -5.59
C MET A 1 -17.45 -4.60 -5.55
N ALA A 2 -18.71 -4.68 -5.13
CA ALA A 2 -19.54 -3.48 -4.94
C ALA A 2 -19.28 -2.92 -3.53
N PHE A 3 -19.29 -1.59 -3.39
CA PHE A 3 -19.22 -0.97 -2.07
C PHE A 3 -20.50 -1.25 -1.27
N PRO A 4 -20.41 -1.29 0.07
CA PRO A 4 -21.57 -1.57 0.92
C PRO A 4 -22.66 -0.50 0.78
N GLY A 5 -22.32 0.74 0.40
CA GLY A 5 -23.25 1.86 0.28
C GLY A 5 -23.82 2.38 1.60
N THR A 6 -23.27 1.90 2.71
CA THR A 6 -23.68 2.24 4.08
C THR A 6 -22.46 2.50 4.95
N GLY A 7 -22.68 3.09 6.14
CA GLY A 7 -21.62 3.41 7.10
C GLY A 7 -21.25 4.89 7.08
N ARG A 8 -20.18 5.22 7.80
CA ARG A 8 -19.68 6.58 7.99
C ARG A 8 -18.36 6.79 7.26
N ILE A 9 -18.22 7.93 6.60
CA ILE A 9 -16.98 8.42 6.02
C ILE A 9 -16.55 9.65 6.81
N TRP A 10 -15.28 9.71 7.19
CA TRP A 10 -14.71 10.93 7.74
C TRP A 10 -14.37 11.88 6.59
N MET A 11 -14.88 13.12 6.63
CA MET A 11 -14.61 14.17 5.67
C MET A 11 -14.32 15.48 6.39
N ASN A 12 -13.18 16.08 6.16
CA ASN A 12 -12.78 17.40 6.67
C ASN A 12 -13.06 17.60 8.17
N GLY A 13 -12.77 16.58 9.00
CA GLY A 13 -12.94 16.66 10.46
C GLY A 13 -14.29 16.15 10.98
N THR A 14 -15.24 15.75 10.12
CA THR A 14 -16.55 15.28 10.53
C THR A 14 -16.89 13.92 9.92
N LEU A 15 -17.71 13.13 10.64
CA LEU A 15 -18.26 11.88 10.13
C LEU A 15 -19.57 12.15 9.41
N VAL A 16 -19.63 11.83 8.12
CA VAL A 16 -20.82 11.96 7.29
C VAL A 16 -21.37 10.59 6.90
N ASP A 17 -22.64 10.50 6.55
CA ASP A 17 -23.19 9.26 6.02
C ASP A 17 -22.59 8.94 4.64
N TRP A 18 -22.47 7.66 4.31
CA TRP A 18 -21.93 7.20 3.04
C TRP A 18 -22.50 7.93 1.82
N LYS A 19 -23.84 8.10 1.78
CA LYS A 19 -24.56 8.75 0.68
C LYS A 19 -24.25 10.24 0.51
N ASP A 20 -23.82 10.90 1.59
CA ASP A 20 -23.55 12.35 1.64
C ASP A 20 -22.08 12.68 1.39
N ALA A 21 -21.21 11.64 1.33
CA ALA A 21 -19.77 11.78 1.02
C ALA A 21 -19.57 12.05 -0.48
N THR A 22 -19.96 13.21 -0.96
CA THR A 22 -19.91 13.62 -2.37
C THR A 22 -19.00 14.82 -2.57
N ILE A 23 -18.44 14.95 -3.79
CA ILE A 23 -17.67 16.12 -4.20
C ILE A 23 -18.27 16.71 -5.46
N HIS A 24 -18.08 18.01 -5.66
CA HIS A 24 -18.58 18.70 -6.84
C HIS A 24 -17.83 18.26 -8.09
N ILE A 25 -18.51 18.14 -9.24
CA ILE A 25 -17.90 17.72 -10.51
C ILE A 25 -16.76 18.67 -10.96
N ALA A 26 -16.79 19.94 -10.57
CA ALA A 26 -15.73 20.90 -10.84
C ALA A 26 -14.61 20.89 -9.78
N SER A 27 -14.55 19.87 -8.90
CA SER A 27 -13.38 19.69 -8.03
C SER A 27 -12.13 19.46 -8.89
N HIS A 28 -11.06 20.16 -8.58
CA HIS A 28 -9.84 20.18 -9.39
C HIS A 28 -9.24 18.77 -9.58
N VAL A 29 -9.35 17.91 -8.54
CA VAL A 29 -8.84 16.53 -8.59
C VAL A 29 -9.46 15.70 -9.71
N ILE A 30 -10.73 15.93 -10.07
CA ILE A 30 -11.43 15.16 -11.12
C ILE A 30 -10.83 15.43 -12.49
N HIS A 31 -10.42 16.67 -12.75
CA HIS A 31 -9.92 17.10 -14.06
C HIS A 31 -8.41 16.93 -14.20
N TYR A 32 -7.66 17.06 -13.13
CA TYR A 32 -6.19 17.16 -13.17
C TYR A 32 -5.47 16.09 -12.32
N GLY A 33 -6.18 15.16 -11.71
CA GLY A 33 -5.56 14.10 -10.89
C GLY A 33 -4.80 14.65 -9.68
N SER A 34 -5.16 15.81 -9.16
CA SER A 34 -4.48 16.52 -8.08
C SER A 34 -4.91 15.99 -6.70
N GLY A 35 -4.66 14.72 -6.46
CA GLY A 35 -4.92 14.05 -5.19
C GLY A 35 -3.79 13.10 -4.81
N VAL A 36 -3.69 12.80 -3.52
CA VAL A 36 -2.80 11.78 -2.96
C VAL A 36 -3.59 10.92 -1.99
N PHE A 37 -3.27 9.64 -1.90
CA PHE A 37 -4.04 8.73 -1.07
C PHE A 37 -3.17 7.65 -0.44
N GLU A 38 -3.73 6.96 0.53
CA GLU A 38 -3.14 5.78 1.11
C GLU A 38 -4.05 4.56 1.01
N GLY A 39 -3.47 3.42 1.29
CA GLY A 39 -4.18 2.17 1.48
C GLY A 39 -3.53 1.43 2.63
N ALA A 40 -4.22 1.33 3.75
CA ALA A 40 -3.82 0.55 4.90
C ALA A 40 -4.86 -0.54 5.19
N ARG A 41 -4.55 -1.47 6.07
CA ARG A 41 -5.49 -2.49 6.54
C ARG A 41 -5.57 -2.52 8.05
N CYS A 42 -6.77 -2.73 8.55
CA CYS A 42 -7.06 -3.19 9.90
C CYS A 42 -7.34 -4.69 9.84
N TYR A 43 -6.71 -5.45 10.72
CA TYR A 43 -6.89 -6.91 10.84
C TYR A 43 -7.53 -7.24 12.20
N ALA A 44 -8.40 -8.24 12.19
CA ALA A 44 -8.92 -8.82 13.42
C ALA A 44 -7.85 -9.77 14.01
N THR A 45 -7.32 -9.43 15.18
CA THR A 45 -6.33 -10.25 15.89
C THR A 45 -6.93 -10.81 17.17
N PRO A 46 -6.31 -11.82 17.80
CA PRO A 46 -6.75 -12.33 19.12
C PRO A 46 -6.75 -11.27 20.23
N LYS A 47 -6.00 -10.18 20.04
CA LYS A 47 -5.90 -9.04 20.98
C LYS A 47 -6.79 -7.86 20.60
N GLY A 48 -7.69 -8.03 19.62
CA GLY A 48 -8.54 -6.98 19.10
C GLY A 48 -8.14 -6.49 17.71
N SER A 49 -8.87 -5.53 17.19
CA SER A 49 -8.63 -4.95 15.87
C SER A 49 -7.35 -4.12 15.85
N ALA A 50 -6.45 -4.38 14.91
CA ALA A 50 -5.17 -3.68 14.80
C ALA A 50 -4.88 -3.21 13.37
N CYS A 51 -4.53 -1.93 13.21
CA CYS A 51 -4.06 -1.37 11.95
C CYS A 51 -2.59 -1.69 11.75
N PHE A 52 -2.25 -2.29 10.62
CA PHE A 52 -0.87 -2.63 10.29
C PHE A 52 -0.12 -1.41 9.73
N ARG A 53 1.02 -1.04 10.37
CA ARG A 53 1.90 0.07 9.94
C ARG A 53 1.17 1.41 9.75
N LEU A 54 0.17 1.71 10.58
CA LEU A 54 -0.64 2.92 10.43
C LEU A 54 0.21 4.20 10.43
N ASP A 55 1.20 4.28 11.30
CA ASP A 55 2.15 5.40 11.37
C ASP A 55 2.89 5.62 10.04
N ALA A 56 3.41 4.56 9.43
CA ALA A 56 4.13 4.61 8.18
C ALA A 56 3.21 5.04 7.01
N HIS A 57 1.97 4.56 6.99
CA HIS A 57 0.98 4.95 5.99
C HIS A 57 0.61 6.44 6.12
N MET A 58 0.34 6.94 7.32
CA MET A 58 0.01 8.35 7.52
C MET A 58 1.20 9.26 7.24
N ARG A 59 2.40 8.85 7.59
CA ARG A 59 3.64 9.55 7.23
C ARG A 59 3.81 9.62 5.70
N ARG A 60 3.59 8.53 4.97
CA ARG A 60 3.70 8.54 3.50
C ARG A 60 2.58 9.36 2.85
N LEU A 61 1.37 9.41 3.41
CA LEU A 61 0.32 10.33 2.97
C LEU A 61 0.80 11.79 3.05
N GLN A 62 1.37 12.20 4.20
CA GLN A 62 1.92 13.54 4.37
C GLN A 62 3.09 13.82 3.44
N GLN A 63 3.98 12.84 3.21
CA GLN A 63 5.09 12.97 2.26
C GLN A 63 4.59 13.13 0.83
N SER A 64 3.59 12.36 0.41
CA SER A 64 2.95 12.49 -0.89
C SER A 64 2.28 13.86 -1.04
N ALA A 65 1.57 14.33 -0.02
CA ALA A 65 0.96 15.66 0.02
C ALA A 65 2.02 16.77 -0.09
N LYS A 66 3.14 16.65 0.63
CA LYS A 66 4.25 17.60 0.58
C LYS A 66 4.84 17.73 -0.83
N ILE A 67 5.00 16.62 -1.56
CA ILE A 67 5.49 16.61 -2.95
C ILE A 67 4.55 17.43 -3.86
N TYR A 68 3.23 17.30 -3.67
CA TYR A 68 2.20 18.03 -4.41
C TYR A 68 1.83 19.38 -3.79
N ARG A 69 2.60 19.85 -2.78
CA ARG A 69 2.38 21.14 -2.10
C ARG A 69 0.96 21.28 -1.55
N MET A 70 0.43 20.17 -1.00
CA MET A 70 -0.85 20.14 -0.31
C MET A 70 -0.60 20.22 1.19
N GLU A 71 -1.15 21.26 1.84
CA GLU A 71 -1.13 21.42 3.29
C GLU A 71 -2.51 21.06 3.84
N TYR A 72 -2.55 20.33 4.94
CA TYR A 72 -3.76 19.98 5.64
C TYR A 72 -3.50 20.05 7.16
N PRO A 73 -4.42 20.61 7.97
CA PRO A 73 -4.16 20.95 9.38
C PRO A 73 -4.24 19.74 10.33
N LEU A 74 -3.73 18.58 9.93
CA LEU A 74 -3.53 17.42 10.80
C LEU A 74 -2.07 17.02 10.79
N ASP A 75 -1.51 16.85 11.97
CA ASP A 75 -0.22 16.20 12.17
C ASP A 75 -0.35 14.66 12.07
N LEU A 76 0.74 13.96 12.32
CA LEU A 76 0.74 12.49 12.21
C LEU A 76 -0.22 11.84 13.21
N ALA A 77 -0.27 12.34 14.45
CA ALA A 77 -1.17 11.81 15.49
C ALA A 77 -2.63 12.07 15.12
N GLY A 78 -2.97 13.29 14.67
CA GLY A 78 -4.32 13.63 14.25
C GLY A 78 -4.81 12.78 13.07
N TRP A 79 -3.94 12.41 12.12
CA TRP A 79 -4.29 11.46 11.06
C TRP A 79 -4.55 10.05 11.59
N GLN A 80 -3.73 9.58 12.53
CA GLN A 80 -3.94 8.27 13.15
C GLN A 80 -5.26 8.24 13.92
N ASP A 81 -5.53 9.25 14.72
CA ASP A 81 -6.78 9.37 15.50
C ASP A 81 -8.00 9.40 14.57
N ALA A 82 -7.97 10.20 13.49
CA ALA A 82 -9.05 10.26 12.51
C ALA A 82 -9.34 8.89 11.86
N VAL A 83 -8.30 8.10 11.56
CA VAL A 83 -8.46 6.74 11.04
C VAL A 83 -9.10 5.83 12.10
N LEU A 84 -8.57 5.83 13.32
CA LEU A 84 -9.06 4.97 14.40
C LEU A 84 -10.50 5.31 14.77
N ASP A 85 -10.86 6.59 14.84
CA ASP A 85 -12.21 7.05 15.11
C ASP A 85 -13.18 6.67 13.98
N THR A 86 -12.73 6.71 12.73
CA THR A 86 -13.54 6.25 11.60
C THR A 86 -13.84 4.74 11.70
N ILE A 87 -12.83 3.92 12.11
CA ILE A 87 -13.02 2.48 12.31
C ILE A 87 -13.99 2.22 13.46
N ARG A 88 -13.82 2.91 14.59
CA ARG A 88 -14.72 2.81 15.77
C ARG A 88 -16.16 3.17 15.42
N ALA A 89 -16.36 4.28 14.68
CA ALA A 89 -17.68 4.75 14.27
C ALA A 89 -18.41 3.79 13.31
N ASN A 90 -17.67 2.93 12.62
CA ASN A 90 -18.21 1.89 11.73
C ASN A 90 -18.23 0.50 12.38
N GLU A 91 -17.73 0.35 13.62
CA GLU A 91 -17.68 -0.92 14.36
C GLU A 91 -17.01 -2.07 13.58
N MET A 92 -16.03 -1.74 12.70
CA MET A 92 -15.39 -2.72 11.84
C MET A 92 -14.26 -3.44 12.58
N LYS A 93 -14.27 -4.77 12.58
CA LYS A 93 -13.20 -5.59 13.16
C LYS A 93 -12.01 -5.72 12.21
N SER A 94 -12.27 -5.74 10.93
CA SER A 94 -11.26 -5.74 9.87
C SER A 94 -11.76 -4.90 8.71
N CYS A 95 -10.87 -4.14 8.07
CA CYS A 95 -11.24 -3.32 6.92
C CYS A 95 -10.00 -2.88 6.13
N TYR A 96 -10.25 -2.51 4.88
CA TYR A 96 -9.33 -1.69 4.11
C TYR A 96 -9.60 -0.21 4.42
N ILE A 97 -8.54 0.57 4.54
CA ILE A 97 -8.56 1.97 4.96
C ILE A 97 -8.03 2.82 3.81
N ARG A 98 -8.81 3.78 3.32
CA ARG A 98 -8.47 4.67 2.23
C ARG A 98 -8.54 6.14 2.65
N PRO A 99 -7.48 6.69 3.24
CA PRO A 99 -7.35 8.13 3.39
C PRO A 99 -6.99 8.76 2.04
N ILE A 100 -7.54 9.92 1.78
CA ILE A 100 -7.26 10.72 0.57
C ILE A 100 -7.17 12.19 0.93
N LEU A 101 -6.22 12.90 0.34
CA LEU A 101 -6.15 14.35 0.26
C LEU A 101 -6.28 14.77 -1.20
N TYR A 102 -7.07 15.79 -1.48
CA TYR A 102 -7.30 16.23 -2.86
C TYR A 102 -7.57 17.73 -2.94
N ARG A 103 -7.28 18.31 -4.10
CA ARG A 103 -7.68 19.69 -4.42
C ARG A 103 -9.16 19.69 -4.75
N GLY A 104 -9.91 20.42 -3.93
CA GLY A 104 -11.36 20.51 -3.97
C GLY A 104 -11.90 21.50 -5.01
N TYR A 105 -13.06 22.03 -4.72
CA TYR A 105 -13.82 22.92 -5.59
C TYR A 105 -13.55 24.39 -5.28
N GLU A 106 -13.01 25.10 -6.27
CA GLU A 106 -12.88 26.58 -6.27
C GLU A 106 -12.69 27.07 -7.71
N SER A 107 -11.61 26.65 -8.39
CA SER A 107 -11.30 27.05 -9.74
C SER A 107 -10.80 25.90 -10.60
N LEU A 108 -10.93 26.02 -11.92
CA LEU A 108 -10.34 25.11 -12.90
C LEU A 108 -9.21 25.81 -13.64
N GLY A 109 -8.17 25.04 -13.95
CA GLY A 109 -6.94 25.50 -14.61
C GLY A 109 -5.75 24.75 -14.03
N VAL A 110 -4.60 24.80 -14.68
CA VAL A 110 -3.42 24.02 -14.26
C VAL A 110 -2.85 24.47 -12.91
N ASN A 111 -3.07 25.74 -12.52
CA ASN A 111 -2.65 26.25 -11.22
C ASN A 111 -3.64 25.80 -10.10
N PRO A 112 -3.23 24.90 -9.17
CA PRO A 112 -4.12 24.37 -8.14
C PRO A 112 -4.15 25.20 -6.85
N PHE A 113 -3.35 26.27 -6.74
CA PHE A 113 -3.10 26.92 -5.43
C PHE A 113 -4.32 27.66 -4.87
N THR A 114 -5.28 28.02 -5.69
CA THR A 114 -6.55 28.63 -5.24
C THR A 114 -7.55 27.61 -4.73
N CYS A 115 -7.37 26.31 -5.08
CA CYS A 115 -8.28 25.27 -4.64
C CYS A 115 -7.99 24.83 -3.20
N PRO A 116 -9.00 24.65 -2.34
CA PRO A 116 -8.81 24.11 -1.01
C PRO A 116 -8.24 22.70 -1.08
N VAL A 117 -7.57 22.27 -0.01
CA VAL A 117 -7.19 20.88 0.20
C VAL A 117 -8.22 20.24 1.09
N ASP A 118 -8.97 19.31 0.54
CA ASP A 118 -9.96 18.52 1.25
C ASP A 118 -9.41 17.13 1.59
N ALA A 119 -10.00 16.50 2.61
CA ALA A 119 -9.61 15.18 3.09
C ALA A 119 -10.81 14.27 3.32
N ALA A 120 -10.62 12.98 3.06
CA ALA A 120 -11.59 11.96 3.43
C ALA A 120 -10.91 10.66 3.86
N ILE A 121 -11.58 9.88 4.72
CA ILE A 121 -11.18 8.52 5.10
C ILE A 121 -12.37 7.61 4.88
N MET A 122 -12.23 6.66 3.97
CA MET A 122 -13.24 5.67 3.61
C MET A 122 -12.78 4.28 4.03
N LEU A 123 -13.72 3.47 4.51
CA LEU A 123 -13.48 2.09 4.94
C LEU A 123 -14.39 1.13 4.18
N TRP A 124 -13.87 -0.09 3.89
CA TRP A 124 -14.69 -1.18 3.35
C TRP A 124 -14.06 -2.54 3.62
N ASP A 125 -14.87 -3.59 3.58
CA ASP A 125 -14.35 -4.95 3.58
C ASP A 125 -13.76 -5.27 2.19
N TRP A 126 -12.48 -5.59 2.16
CA TRP A 126 -11.79 -5.96 0.93
C TRP A 126 -10.99 -7.24 1.16
N GLY A 127 -11.54 -8.37 0.75
CA GLY A 127 -10.86 -9.66 0.82
C GLY A 127 -9.53 -9.72 0.08
N ALA A 128 -9.06 -10.91 -0.29
CA ALA A 128 -7.82 -11.09 -1.05
C ALA A 128 -7.94 -10.45 -2.44
N TYR A 129 -7.07 -9.48 -2.75
CA TYR A 129 -7.11 -8.67 -3.98
C TYR A 129 -6.99 -9.50 -5.26
N LEU A 130 -6.08 -10.47 -5.29
CA LEU A 130 -5.86 -11.38 -6.41
C LEU A 130 -6.59 -12.72 -6.25
N GLY A 131 -7.42 -12.87 -5.21
CA GLY A 131 -8.14 -14.11 -4.87
C GLY A 131 -7.36 -14.97 -3.86
N LYS A 132 -8.09 -15.78 -3.09
CA LYS A 132 -7.47 -16.67 -2.08
C LYS A 132 -6.59 -17.74 -2.72
N GLU A 133 -7.01 -18.28 -3.86
CA GLU A 133 -6.26 -19.29 -4.62
C GLU A 133 -4.88 -18.75 -5.07
N ALA A 134 -4.81 -17.47 -5.48
CA ALA A 134 -3.57 -16.85 -5.91
C ALA A 134 -2.53 -16.74 -4.78
N LEU A 135 -2.94 -16.70 -3.51
CA LEU A 135 -2.03 -16.67 -2.37
C LEU A 135 -1.27 -18.00 -2.18
N GLU A 136 -1.86 -19.11 -2.62
CA GLU A 136 -1.26 -20.45 -2.47
C GLU A 136 -0.63 -20.93 -3.77
N GLU A 137 -1.35 -20.85 -4.88
CA GLU A 137 -0.93 -21.40 -6.17
C GLU A 137 -0.16 -20.40 -7.03
N GLY A 138 -0.26 -19.11 -6.72
CA GLY A 138 0.31 -18.04 -7.52
C GLY A 138 -0.59 -17.64 -8.70
N CYS A 139 -0.27 -16.50 -9.30
CA CYS A 139 -1.01 -15.95 -10.43
C CYS A 139 -0.15 -15.86 -11.70
N ASP A 140 -0.83 -15.78 -12.83
CA ASP A 140 -0.20 -15.55 -14.14
C ASP A 140 -0.15 -14.05 -14.41
N VAL A 141 1.01 -13.54 -14.79
CA VAL A 141 1.21 -12.13 -15.10
C VAL A 141 1.88 -11.93 -16.46
N GLN A 142 1.79 -10.73 -17.00
CA GLN A 142 2.54 -10.36 -18.20
C GLN A 142 3.45 -9.15 -17.94
N ILE A 143 4.49 -9.00 -18.75
CA ILE A 143 5.18 -7.72 -18.87
C ILE A 143 4.30 -6.79 -19.70
N ALA A 144 3.86 -5.70 -19.07
CA ALA A 144 2.96 -4.75 -19.71
C ALA A 144 3.65 -3.99 -20.85
N SER A 145 2.88 -3.62 -21.87
CA SER A 145 3.34 -2.71 -22.93
C SER A 145 3.47 -1.25 -22.44
N TRP A 146 2.81 -0.91 -21.35
CA TRP A 146 2.92 0.40 -20.70
C TRP A 146 4.08 0.43 -19.71
N SER A 147 5.01 1.36 -19.89
CA SER A 147 6.09 1.62 -18.92
C SER A 147 5.60 2.49 -17.76
N ARG A 148 6.32 2.43 -16.63
CA ARG A 148 6.14 3.41 -15.55
C ARG A 148 6.65 4.78 -15.98
N MET A 149 6.17 5.81 -15.25
CA MET A 149 6.55 7.19 -15.53
C MET A 149 8.07 7.40 -15.48
N ALA A 150 8.59 8.17 -16.45
CA ALA A 150 9.99 8.57 -16.45
C ALA A 150 10.34 9.43 -15.23
N PRO A 151 11.58 9.39 -14.74
CA PRO A 151 12.06 10.35 -13.77
C PRO A 151 11.80 11.79 -14.23
N ASN A 152 11.45 12.66 -13.28
CA ASN A 152 11.15 14.08 -13.52
C ASN A 152 9.95 14.34 -14.45
N THR A 153 9.02 13.38 -14.59
CA THR A 153 7.71 13.59 -15.24
C THR A 153 6.59 13.60 -14.21
N LEU A 154 6.37 12.48 -13.54
CA LEU A 154 5.47 12.36 -12.40
C LEU A 154 6.25 11.73 -11.22
N PRO A 155 6.00 12.16 -9.98
CA PRO A 155 6.76 11.68 -8.82
C PRO A 155 6.33 10.25 -8.44
N ALA A 156 7.08 9.23 -8.86
CA ALA A 156 6.79 7.83 -8.54
C ALA A 156 6.73 7.54 -7.03
N MET A 157 7.51 8.29 -6.23
CA MET A 157 7.52 8.16 -4.77
C MET A 157 6.27 8.72 -4.08
N ALA A 158 5.45 9.53 -4.77
CA ALA A 158 4.18 9.99 -4.24
C ALA A 158 3.05 9.02 -4.65
N LYS A 159 2.23 8.61 -3.68
CA LYS A 159 1.04 7.81 -3.96
C LYS A 159 -0.09 8.74 -4.43
N SER A 160 0.01 9.22 -5.68
CA SER A 160 -0.91 10.22 -6.23
C SER A 160 -1.97 9.61 -7.14
N THR A 161 -3.14 10.21 -7.20
CA THR A 161 -4.23 9.78 -8.08
C THR A 161 -3.82 9.81 -9.55
N ALA A 162 -3.01 10.77 -9.97
CA ALA A 162 -2.49 10.86 -11.34
C ALA A 162 -1.66 9.63 -11.75
N ASN A 163 -0.79 9.12 -10.86
CA ASN A 163 0.05 7.95 -11.13
C ASN A 163 -0.79 6.69 -11.37
N TYR A 164 -1.96 6.61 -10.73
CA TYR A 164 -2.84 5.43 -10.85
C TYR A 164 -3.61 5.36 -12.18
N ALA A 165 -3.62 6.42 -12.99
CA ALA A 165 -4.06 6.33 -14.39
C ALA A 165 -3.13 5.40 -15.18
N ASN A 166 -1.81 5.50 -15.01
CA ASN A 166 -0.84 4.56 -15.59
C ASN A 166 -1.02 3.14 -15.03
N SER A 167 -1.23 2.98 -13.73
CA SER A 167 -1.53 1.69 -13.10
C SER A 167 -2.79 1.03 -13.70
N ALA A 168 -3.84 1.81 -13.96
CA ALA A 168 -5.06 1.31 -14.58
C ALA A 168 -4.82 0.82 -16.03
N LEU A 169 -4.02 1.54 -16.82
CA LEU A 169 -3.65 1.11 -18.18
C LEU A 169 -2.88 -0.22 -18.17
N ILE A 170 -1.92 -0.38 -17.25
CA ILE A 170 -1.17 -1.63 -17.06
C ILE A 170 -2.12 -2.77 -16.72
N LYS A 171 -3.03 -2.55 -15.75
CA LYS A 171 -3.99 -3.57 -15.32
C LYS A 171 -4.99 -3.94 -16.39
N MET A 172 -5.54 -2.96 -17.12
CA MET A 172 -6.49 -3.20 -18.20
C MET A 172 -5.86 -4.04 -19.31
N ALA A 173 -4.63 -3.73 -19.74
CA ALA A 173 -3.92 -4.52 -20.73
C ALA A 173 -3.76 -5.98 -20.27
N ALA A 174 -3.34 -6.21 -19.04
CA ALA A 174 -3.21 -7.55 -18.48
C ALA A 174 -4.53 -8.33 -18.50
N ILE A 175 -5.63 -7.70 -18.09
CA ILE A 175 -6.96 -8.35 -18.08
C ILE A 175 -7.43 -8.69 -19.50
N ILE A 176 -7.26 -7.79 -20.46
CA ILE A 176 -7.64 -8.01 -21.87
C ILE A 176 -6.88 -9.21 -22.44
N ASP A 177 -5.61 -9.36 -22.09
CA ASP A 177 -4.75 -10.46 -22.55
C ASP A 177 -4.90 -11.75 -21.71
N GLY A 178 -5.84 -11.78 -20.75
CA GLY A 178 -6.17 -12.97 -19.94
C GLY A 178 -5.21 -13.22 -18.77
N TYR A 179 -4.47 -12.22 -18.33
CA TYR A 179 -3.58 -12.31 -17.17
C TYR A 179 -4.20 -11.68 -15.91
N SER A 180 -3.75 -12.14 -14.76
CA SER A 180 -4.21 -11.62 -13.47
C SER A 180 -3.63 -10.24 -13.15
N GLU A 181 -2.40 -9.94 -13.62
CA GLU A 181 -1.69 -8.70 -13.30
C GLU A 181 -0.65 -8.37 -14.39
N GLY A 182 -0.26 -7.08 -14.47
CA GLY A 182 0.81 -6.59 -15.34
C GLY A 182 2.01 -6.10 -14.54
N ILE A 183 3.20 -6.53 -14.94
CA ILE A 183 4.47 -5.99 -14.45
C ILE A 183 4.96 -4.94 -15.43
N ALA A 184 5.20 -3.73 -14.95
CA ALA A 184 5.72 -2.65 -15.76
C ALA A 184 7.25 -2.58 -15.71
N LEU A 185 7.85 -2.17 -16.80
CA LEU A 185 9.24 -1.78 -16.88
C LEU A 185 9.37 -0.26 -16.65
N ASP A 186 10.54 0.20 -16.26
CA ASP A 186 10.92 1.59 -16.31
C ASP A 186 11.26 2.02 -17.76
N VAL A 187 11.54 3.29 -17.96
CA VAL A 187 11.87 3.83 -19.30
C VAL A 187 13.20 3.32 -19.86
N SER A 188 14.02 2.69 -19.03
CA SER A 188 15.28 2.05 -19.44
C SER A 188 15.11 0.56 -19.78
N GLY A 189 13.88 0.03 -19.66
CA GLY A 189 13.58 -1.36 -19.94
C GLY A 189 13.84 -2.33 -18.78
N ASN A 190 14.17 -1.83 -17.59
CA ASN A 190 14.36 -2.63 -16.40
C ASN A 190 13.02 -2.81 -15.65
N VAL A 191 12.92 -3.86 -14.87
CA VAL A 191 11.74 -4.14 -14.04
C VAL A 191 11.53 -3.01 -13.05
N SER A 192 10.29 -2.49 -13.02
CA SER A 192 9.84 -1.49 -12.05
C SER A 192 8.96 -2.16 -10.98
N GLU A 193 7.67 -2.22 -11.19
CA GLU A 193 6.71 -2.77 -10.23
C GLU A 193 5.45 -3.26 -10.95
N GLY A 194 4.53 -3.91 -10.22
CA GLY A 194 3.20 -4.23 -10.74
C GLY A 194 2.31 -2.99 -10.87
N SER A 195 1.05 -3.17 -11.29
CA SER A 195 0.12 -2.04 -11.41
C SER A 195 -0.15 -1.33 -10.07
N GLY A 196 -0.04 -2.03 -8.94
CA GLY A 196 -0.22 -1.48 -7.60
C GLY A 196 0.57 -2.22 -6.52
N GLN A 197 1.61 -2.96 -6.89
CA GLN A 197 2.40 -3.83 -6.02
C GLN A 197 3.89 -3.71 -6.36
N ASN A 198 4.76 -3.82 -5.34
CA ASN A 198 6.19 -3.99 -5.58
C ASN A 198 6.48 -5.47 -5.92
N ILE A 199 7.58 -5.72 -6.64
CA ILE A 199 7.98 -7.06 -7.08
C ILE A 199 9.29 -7.47 -6.44
N PHE A 200 9.40 -8.77 -6.17
CA PHE A 200 10.60 -9.47 -5.70
C PHE A 200 10.84 -10.69 -6.57
N LEU A 201 12.10 -11.04 -6.75
CA LEU A 201 12.51 -12.30 -7.35
C LEU A 201 13.58 -12.96 -6.47
N VAL A 202 13.60 -14.28 -6.48
CA VAL A 202 14.62 -15.08 -5.80
C VAL A 202 15.49 -15.74 -6.85
N ARG A 203 16.80 -15.63 -6.70
CA ARG A 203 17.77 -16.34 -7.51
C ARG A 203 18.92 -16.82 -6.63
N ASP A 204 19.25 -18.09 -6.71
CA ASP A 204 20.35 -18.70 -5.94
C ASP A 204 20.27 -18.36 -4.43
N ARG A 205 19.03 -18.40 -3.86
CA ARG A 205 18.67 -18.07 -2.48
C ARG A 205 18.86 -16.59 -2.08
N VAL A 206 19.18 -15.70 -3.02
CA VAL A 206 19.21 -14.24 -2.80
C VAL A 206 17.90 -13.64 -3.27
N ILE A 207 17.32 -12.78 -2.46
CA ILE A 207 16.09 -12.06 -2.77
C ILE A 207 16.48 -10.72 -3.41
N HIS A 208 16.00 -10.45 -4.62
CA HIS A 208 16.23 -9.20 -5.32
C HIS A 208 14.92 -8.41 -5.45
N THR A 209 15.03 -7.09 -5.41
CA THR A 209 13.90 -6.18 -5.67
C THR A 209 14.40 -4.90 -6.33
N PRO A 210 13.62 -4.30 -7.24
CA PRO A 210 14.02 -3.05 -7.88
C PRO A 210 14.32 -1.94 -6.88
N THR A 211 15.30 -1.09 -7.21
CA THR A 211 15.63 0.11 -6.43
C THR A 211 14.58 1.18 -6.56
N ILE A 212 14.58 2.17 -5.66
CA ILE A 212 13.71 3.36 -5.76
C ILE A 212 13.94 4.11 -7.09
N GLY A 213 15.14 4.07 -7.64
CA GLY A 213 15.48 4.67 -8.93
C GLY A 213 14.77 4.04 -10.14
N SER A 214 14.20 2.85 -10.00
CA SER A 214 13.43 2.15 -11.05
C SER A 214 11.96 2.61 -11.15
N SER A 215 11.65 3.84 -10.76
CA SER A 215 10.30 4.44 -10.81
C SER A 215 9.25 3.69 -10.00
N ILE A 216 9.64 3.07 -8.89
CA ILE A 216 8.73 2.38 -7.98
C ILE A 216 8.21 3.29 -6.87
N LEU A 217 7.06 2.92 -6.31
CA LEU A 217 6.63 3.45 -5.03
C LEU A 217 7.45 2.77 -3.90
N GLY A 218 7.93 3.56 -2.92
CA GLY A 218 8.50 3.01 -1.68
C GLY A 218 7.42 2.29 -0.85
N GLY A 219 7.21 1.01 -1.15
CA GLY A 219 6.14 0.21 -0.57
C GLY A 219 6.35 -0.06 0.92
N ILE A 220 5.32 0.14 1.75
CA ILE A 220 5.38 -0.17 3.18
C ILE A 220 5.41 -1.69 3.38
N THR A 221 4.62 -2.44 2.63
CA THR A 221 4.71 -3.91 2.64
C THR A 221 6.08 -4.38 2.11
N ARG A 222 6.64 -3.71 1.09
CA ARG A 222 8.00 -3.99 0.60
C ARG A 222 9.03 -3.86 1.72
N ASP A 223 8.99 -2.76 2.48
CA ASP A 223 9.87 -2.52 3.64
C ASP A 223 9.70 -3.63 4.71
N CYS A 224 8.47 -4.04 4.99
CA CYS A 224 8.20 -5.14 5.92
C CYS A 224 8.80 -6.47 5.43
N ILE A 225 8.65 -6.80 4.15
CA ILE A 225 9.19 -8.05 3.59
C ILE A 225 10.72 -8.04 3.58
N ILE A 226 11.37 -6.91 3.29
CA ILE A 226 12.82 -6.78 3.42
C ILE A 226 13.27 -7.01 4.86
N THR A 227 12.55 -6.46 5.82
CA THR A 227 12.83 -6.62 7.26
C THR A 227 12.66 -8.08 7.68
N LEU A 228 11.52 -8.71 7.36
CA LEU A 228 11.23 -10.11 7.69
C LEU A 228 12.23 -11.07 7.00
N ALA A 229 12.62 -10.79 5.77
CA ALA A 229 13.62 -11.58 5.07
C ALA A 229 14.97 -11.58 5.81
N ARG A 230 15.40 -10.41 6.29
CA ARG A 230 16.62 -10.27 7.10
C ARG A 230 16.50 -10.97 8.45
N ASP A 231 15.35 -10.87 9.11
CA ASP A 231 15.07 -11.60 10.37
C ASP A 231 15.14 -13.12 10.20
N LEU A 232 14.74 -13.62 9.02
CA LEU A 232 14.83 -15.04 8.66
C LEU A 232 16.22 -15.46 8.13
N GLY A 233 17.19 -14.53 8.08
CA GLY A 233 18.57 -14.78 7.63
C GLY A 233 18.74 -14.81 6.13
N TYR A 234 17.79 -14.31 5.34
CA TYR A 234 17.94 -14.19 3.89
C TYR A 234 18.70 -12.92 3.51
N THR A 235 19.52 -13.04 2.47
CA THR A 235 20.15 -11.87 1.85
C THR A 235 19.17 -11.18 0.93
N VAL A 236 19.01 -9.85 1.09
CA VAL A 236 18.16 -9.01 0.22
C VAL A 236 19.03 -7.99 -0.48
N SER A 237 18.88 -7.93 -1.81
CA SER A 237 19.59 -6.99 -2.70
C SER A 237 18.57 -6.07 -3.39
N GLU A 238 18.66 -4.78 -3.07
CA GLU A 238 17.95 -3.74 -3.80
C GLU A 238 18.81 -3.32 -4.99
N THR A 239 18.39 -3.68 -6.22
CA THR A 239 19.24 -3.55 -7.42
C THR A 239 18.40 -3.23 -8.66
N VAL A 240 19.06 -2.86 -9.74
CA VAL A 240 18.45 -2.83 -11.08
C VAL A 240 18.21 -4.26 -11.53
N VAL A 241 17.00 -4.57 -11.97
CA VAL A 241 16.57 -5.92 -12.37
C VAL A 241 16.27 -5.91 -13.88
N PRO A 242 17.09 -6.55 -14.72
CA PRO A 242 16.79 -6.72 -16.13
C PRO A 242 15.54 -7.57 -16.32
N ARG A 243 14.76 -7.30 -17.38
CA ARG A 243 13.51 -8.03 -17.66
C ARG A 243 13.69 -9.54 -17.67
N GLU A 244 14.73 -10.03 -18.34
CA GLU A 244 15.02 -11.46 -18.50
C GLU A 244 15.36 -12.16 -17.18
N ALA A 245 15.78 -11.43 -16.16
CA ALA A 245 16.04 -12.00 -14.84
C ALA A 245 14.77 -12.60 -14.21
N LEU A 246 13.60 -12.07 -14.56
CA LEU A 246 12.31 -12.62 -14.10
C LEU A 246 12.06 -14.02 -14.64
N TYR A 247 12.42 -14.29 -15.90
CA TYR A 247 12.14 -15.60 -16.57
C TYR A 247 13.01 -16.72 -16.05
N ILE A 248 14.19 -16.40 -15.52
CA ILE A 248 15.15 -17.37 -15.00
C ILE A 248 15.20 -17.40 -13.47
N ALA A 249 14.29 -16.68 -12.80
CA ALA A 249 14.19 -16.66 -11.35
C ALA A 249 13.69 -18.02 -10.80
N ASP A 250 14.17 -18.37 -9.62
CA ASP A 250 13.69 -19.55 -8.89
C ASP A 250 12.28 -19.34 -8.34
N GLU A 251 11.99 -18.10 -7.86
CA GLU A 251 10.70 -17.66 -7.38
C GLU A 251 10.48 -16.19 -7.76
N VAL A 252 9.24 -15.79 -8.01
CA VAL A 252 8.83 -14.38 -8.15
C VAL A 252 7.56 -14.18 -7.34
N PHE A 253 7.45 -13.04 -6.66
CA PHE A 253 6.24 -12.66 -5.93
C PHE A 253 6.06 -11.14 -5.92
N VAL A 254 4.82 -10.70 -5.75
CA VAL A 254 4.46 -9.29 -5.58
C VAL A 254 3.95 -9.03 -4.16
N VAL A 255 4.15 -7.80 -3.69
CA VAL A 255 3.73 -7.39 -2.36
C VAL A 255 3.06 -6.03 -2.36
N GLY A 256 2.09 -5.85 -1.49
CA GLY A 256 1.38 -4.58 -1.30
C GLY A 256 0.28 -4.72 -0.26
N THR A 257 -0.25 -3.63 0.23
CA THR A 257 -1.31 -3.67 1.26
C THR A 257 -2.55 -4.44 0.79
N ALA A 258 -2.93 -4.33 -0.48
CA ALA A 258 -4.07 -5.05 -1.02
C ALA A 258 -3.70 -6.48 -1.43
N ALA A 259 -2.52 -6.66 -2.04
CA ALA A 259 -2.04 -7.94 -2.55
C ALA A 259 -1.38 -8.81 -1.47
N GLU A 260 -1.07 -8.23 -0.31
CA GLU A 260 -0.33 -8.90 0.76
C GLU A 260 1.00 -9.48 0.22
N VAL A 261 1.19 -10.78 0.23
CA VAL A 261 2.33 -11.46 -0.40
C VAL A 261 1.78 -12.48 -1.39
N THR A 262 1.83 -12.20 -2.68
CA THR A 262 1.23 -13.06 -3.71
C THR A 262 2.31 -13.62 -4.63
N PRO A 263 2.46 -14.96 -4.70
CA PRO A 263 3.37 -15.63 -5.62
C PRO A 263 2.99 -15.40 -7.09
N ILE A 264 3.98 -15.41 -7.97
CA ILE A 264 3.80 -15.43 -9.43
C ILE A 264 4.24 -16.78 -9.94
N ARG A 265 3.35 -17.50 -10.63
CA ARG A 265 3.60 -18.85 -11.17
C ARG A 265 4.09 -18.83 -12.61
N SER A 266 3.71 -17.81 -13.39
CA SER A 266 4.19 -17.63 -14.76
C SER A 266 4.24 -16.14 -15.14
N ILE A 267 5.15 -15.79 -16.05
CA ILE A 267 5.29 -14.46 -16.65
C ILE A 267 5.33 -14.65 -18.17
N ASP A 268 4.48 -13.94 -18.92
CA ASP A 268 4.37 -14.06 -20.39
C ASP A 268 4.22 -15.54 -20.83
N LYS A 269 3.48 -16.35 -20.08
CA LYS A 269 3.31 -17.80 -20.24
C LYS A 269 4.57 -18.64 -20.02
N ILE A 270 5.65 -18.05 -19.59
CA ILE A 270 6.87 -18.75 -19.17
C ILE A 270 6.71 -19.12 -17.70
N LYS A 271 6.77 -20.40 -17.38
CA LYS A 271 6.68 -20.92 -16.02
C LYS A 271 7.90 -20.46 -15.20
N ILE A 272 7.65 -19.93 -14.00
CA ILE A 272 8.70 -19.52 -13.06
C ILE A 272 8.96 -20.65 -12.06
N GLY A 273 10.22 -21.05 -11.95
CA GLY A 273 10.63 -22.12 -11.04
C GLY A 273 9.76 -23.39 -11.21
N SER A 274 9.11 -23.81 -10.12
CA SER A 274 8.20 -24.97 -10.12
C SER A 274 6.81 -24.67 -10.72
N GLY A 275 6.49 -23.40 -11.03
CA GLY A 275 5.15 -22.97 -11.48
C GLY A 275 4.13 -22.85 -10.35
N ARG A 276 4.59 -22.66 -9.12
CA ARG A 276 3.79 -22.45 -7.92
C ARG A 276 4.63 -21.72 -6.86
N ARG A 277 4.00 -21.36 -5.73
CA ARG A 277 4.70 -20.73 -4.59
C ARG A 277 5.95 -21.52 -4.21
N GLY A 278 7.10 -20.83 -4.19
CA GLY A 278 8.35 -21.42 -3.77
C GLY A 278 8.58 -21.30 -2.26
N PRO A 279 9.59 -22.03 -1.73
CA PRO A 279 9.80 -22.14 -0.28
C PRO A 279 10.20 -20.84 0.42
N ILE A 280 10.92 -19.93 -0.26
CA ILE A 280 11.30 -18.63 0.32
C ILE A 280 10.09 -17.71 0.36
N THR A 281 9.30 -17.65 -0.72
CA THR A 281 8.03 -16.92 -0.75
C THR A 281 7.07 -17.42 0.33
N GLU A 282 6.97 -18.74 0.53
CA GLU A 282 6.13 -19.35 1.57
C GLU A 282 6.58 -18.96 2.98
N ALA A 283 7.89 -18.96 3.23
CA ALA A 283 8.44 -18.58 4.54
C ALA A 283 8.16 -17.10 4.85
N LEU A 284 8.34 -16.21 3.86
CA LEU A 284 8.05 -14.78 3.98
C LEU A 284 6.56 -14.51 4.15
N GLN A 285 5.73 -15.20 3.38
CA GLN A 285 4.28 -15.10 3.47
C GLN A 285 3.77 -15.51 4.85
N ARG A 286 4.26 -16.64 5.38
CA ARG A 286 3.94 -17.10 6.73
C ARG A 286 4.35 -16.06 7.77
N ALA A 287 5.61 -15.59 7.74
CA ALA A 287 6.10 -14.61 8.69
C ALA A 287 5.28 -13.30 8.64
N PHE A 288 4.86 -12.87 7.46
CA PHE A 288 3.99 -11.71 7.29
C PHE A 288 2.60 -11.94 7.90
N PHE A 289 1.96 -13.08 7.59
CA PHE A 289 0.63 -13.39 8.12
C PHE A 289 0.65 -13.61 9.64
N ASP A 290 1.68 -14.26 10.19
CA ASP A 290 1.82 -14.45 11.64
C ASP A 290 1.84 -13.09 12.38
N VAL A 291 2.48 -12.06 11.81
CA VAL A 291 2.50 -10.71 12.39
C VAL A 291 1.14 -10.05 12.30
N ILE A 292 0.53 -9.99 11.10
CA ILE A 292 -0.73 -9.25 10.90
C ILE A 292 -1.93 -9.90 11.58
N ASN A 293 -1.89 -11.22 11.78
CA ASN A 293 -2.90 -11.96 12.54
C ASN A 293 -2.67 -11.89 14.06
N GLY A 294 -1.51 -11.41 14.51
CA GLY A 294 -1.16 -11.39 15.94
C GLY A 294 -0.80 -12.75 16.53
N ASP A 295 -0.40 -13.70 15.68
CA ASP A 295 -0.01 -15.07 16.08
C ASP A 295 1.39 -15.09 16.71
N VAL A 296 2.19 -14.05 16.47
CA VAL A 296 3.52 -13.84 17.06
C VAL A 296 3.62 -12.48 17.74
N PRO A 297 4.58 -12.28 18.67
CA PRO A 297 4.84 -10.96 19.25
C PRO A 297 5.21 -9.92 18.19
N ASP A 298 4.59 -8.74 18.27
CA ASP A 298 4.92 -7.61 17.40
C ASP A 298 6.27 -6.99 17.78
N ARG A 299 7.35 -7.60 17.29
CA ARG A 299 8.74 -7.19 17.60
C ARG A 299 9.11 -5.82 17.04
N HIS A 300 8.44 -5.43 15.97
CA HIS A 300 8.73 -4.21 15.22
C HIS A 300 7.80 -3.05 15.57
N GLY A 301 6.78 -3.26 16.40
CA GLY A 301 5.78 -2.25 16.74
C GLY A 301 4.92 -1.84 15.52
N TRP A 302 4.56 -2.82 14.69
CA TRP A 302 3.80 -2.59 13.45
C TRP A 302 2.28 -2.52 13.62
N LEU A 303 1.77 -2.98 14.77
CA LEU A 303 0.35 -3.06 15.06
C LEU A 303 -0.11 -1.87 15.92
N THR A 304 -1.06 -1.09 15.40
CA THR A 304 -1.74 -0.03 16.14
C THR A 304 -3.16 -0.51 16.46
N TYR A 305 -3.44 -0.79 17.73
CA TYR A 305 -4.74 -1.29 18.16
C TYR A 305 -5.81 -0.21 18.12
N VAL A 306 -6.99 -0.55 17.60
CA VAL A 306 -8.12 0.37 17.44
C VAL A 306 -8.72 0.77 18.79
N TYR A 307 -8.80 -0.17 19.75
CA TYR A 307 -9.34 0.04 21.08
C TYR A 307 -8.22 -0.03 22.12
N ALA A 308 -7.94 1.08 22.80
CA ALA A 308 -6.81 1.20 23.72
C ALA A 308 -6.94 0.30 24.97
N ASP A 309 -8.17 -0.04 25.37
CA ASP A 309 -8.45 -0.86 26.55
C ASP A 309 -8.16 -2.37 26.34
N GLU A 310 -7.90 -2.77 25.09
CA GLU A 310 -7.53 -4.14 24.73
C GLU A 310 -6.00 -4.37 24.70
N ALA A 311 -5.19 -3.29 24.79
CA ALA A 311 -3.74 -3.36 24.84
C ALA A 311 -3.24 -3.39 26.29
N PRO A 312 -2.26 -4.21 26.66
CA PRO A 312 -1.64 -4.14 27.98
C PRO A 312 -1.03 -2.75 28.16
N MET A 313 -1.43 -2.04 29.22
CA MET A 313 -0.97 -0.69 29.56
C MET A 313 0.56 -0.58 29.40
N ARG A 314 1.02 0.34 28.55
CA ARG A 314 2.42 0.76 28.55
C ARG A 314 2.72 1.32 29.95
N LYS A 315 3.65 0.67 30.66
CA LYS A 315 4.18 1.22 31.91
C LYS A 315 4.71 2.62 31.60
N GLU A 316 4.12 3.65 32.20
CA GLU A 316 4.63 5.01 32.19
C GLU A 316 6.11 4.99 32.61
N ARG A 317 6.98 5.50 31.77
CA ARG A 317 8.36 5.81 32.16
C ARG A 317 8.26 6.93 33.17
N GLY A 318 8.58 6.61 34.42
CA GLY A 318 8.55 7.52 35.53
C GLY A 318 9.24 8.85 35.21
N ALA A 319 8.58 9.91 35.56
CA ALA A 319 9.13 11.28 35.60
C ALA A 319 10.40 11.28 36.44
N VAL A 320 11.54 11.53 35.82
CA VAL A 320 12.78 11.84 36.54
C VAL A 320 12.59 13.23 37.15
N GLY A 321 12.50 13.24 38.46
CA GLY A 321 12.32 14.44 39.27
C GLY A 321 13.38 15.47 38.99
N ALA A 322 12.93 16.70 38.85
CA ALA A 322 13.77 17.90 38.98
C ALA A 322 14.26 18.00 40.41
N ALA A 323 15.54 17.73 40.63
CA ALA A 323 16.22 18.14 41.84
C ALA A 323 16.78 19.56 41.65
N ARG A 324 16.32 20.45 42.47
CA ARG A 324 16.88 21.79 42.67
C ARG A 324 18.29 21.70 43.28
N GLY A 325 19.17 22.51 42.83
CA GLY A 325 20.46 22.86 43.38
C GLY A 325 20.99 24.06 42.62
#